data_629cc5a0a700281e86bdfdafe6ffcc59
#
_entry.id   629cc5a0a700281e86bdfdafe6ffcc59
#
_cell.length_a   1.000
_cell.length_b   1.000
_cell.length_c   1.000
_cell.angle_alpha   90.00
_cell.angle_beta   90.00
_cell.angle_gamma   90.00
#
_symmetry.space_group_name_H-M   'P 1'
#
loop_
_entity.id
_entity.type
_entity.pdbx_description
1 polymer ?
#
loop_
_entity_poly.entity_id
_entity_poly.type
_entity_poly.pdbx_seq_one_letter_code
_entity_poly.pdbx_strand_id
1 'polypeptide(L)'
;MTHLLVLVRHGESEWNKLNLFTGWKDPDLTEKGVEEAKRAGKLLKEAGHHFDIAYTSDLTRAQHTLRLILAGLGQSDLETIRDQRLNERDYGDLSGLNKDDARKRWGEDQVHIWRRSYDIPPPGGESLKDTAARVLPYFDRVIIPELKAGKTVLVAAHGNSLRALIMQLEGLTGEQIVARELGAGAPIIYRFDPASGKATPVAA
;
A
#
# COMPACT_ATOMS: atom_id res chain seq x y z
N MET A 1 -1.22 19.12 -18.63
CA MET A 1 -0.44 18.64 -17.49
C MET A 1 -1.00 17.34 -16.97
N THR A 2 -0.16 16.34 -16.88
CA THR A 2 -0.56 15.04 -16.33
C THR A 2 -0.39 15.06 -14.82
N HIS A 3 -1.50 15.07 -14.10
CA HIS A 3 -1.51 14.89 -12.67
C HIS A 3 -1.56 13.39 -12.40
N LEU A 4 -0.50 12.83 -11.84
CA LEU A 4 -0.39 11.39 -11.61
C LEU A 4 -0.46 11.09 -10.12
N LEU A 5 -1.12 9.98 -9.82
CA LEU A 5 -1.04 9.33 -8.52
C LEU A 5 -0.39 7.96 -8.76
N VAL A 6 0.73 7.72 -8.10
CA VAL A 6 1.43 6.43 -8.19
C VAL A 6 1.41 5.76 -6.83
N LEU A 7 0.94 4.51 -6.80
CA LEU A 7 0.90 3.67 -5.62
C LEU A 7 1.93 2.56 -5.75
N VAL A 8 2.72 2.31 -4.70
CA VAL A 8 3.69 1.23 -4.68
C VAL A 8 3.58 0.47 -3.37
N ARG A 9 3.35 -0.84 -3.45
CA ARG A 9 3.43 -1.71 -2.29
C ARG A 9 4.90 -1.94 -1.92
N HIS A 10 5.22 -1.90 -0.62
CA HIS A 10 6.58 -2.14 -0.16
C HIS A 10 7.15 -3.46 -0.69
N GLY A 11 8.46 -3.56 -0.77
CA GLY A 11 9.16 -4.78 -1.14
C GLY A 11 9.00 -5.90 -0.09
N GLU A 12 9.46 -7.10 -0.41
CA GLU A 12 9.39 -8.23 0.52
C GLU A 12 10.01 -7.86 1.86
N SER A 13 9.27 -8.12 2.96
CA SER A 13 9.77 -7.97 4.31
C SER A 13 10.28 -9.31 4.84
N GLU A 14 11.06 -9.27 5.94
CA GLU A 14 11.56 -10.48 6.58
C GLU A 14 10.43 -11.41 7.02
N TRP A 15 9.31 -10.85 7.50
CA TRP A 15 8.15 -11.65 7.90
C TRP A 15 7.33 -12.17 6.72
N ASN A 16 7.32 -11.49 5.59
CA ASN A 16 6.77 -12.05 4.35
C ASN A 16 7.55 -13.32 3.98
N LYS A 17 8.87 -13.25 4.01
CA LYS A 17 9.74 -14.40 3.70
C LYS A 17 9.50 -15.56 4.66
N LEU A 18 9.28 -15.28 5.94
CA LEU A 18 9.02 -16.29 6.97
C LEU A 18 7.57 -16.78 7.00
N ASN A 19 6.70 -16.27 6.13
CA ASN A 19 5.28 -16.61 6.08
C ASN A 19 4.53 -16.30 7.38
N LEU A 20 4.85 -15.17 8.00
CA LEU A 20 4.21 -14.69 9.23
C LEU A 20 3.19 -13.61 8.91
N PHE A 21 2.09 -13.58 9.69
CA PHE A 21 1.19 -12.43 9.70
C PHE A 21 1.93 -11.24 10.28
N THR A 22 1.94 -10.12 9.58
CA THR A 22 2.74 -8.95 9.97
C THR A 22 1.90 -7.84 10.59
N GLY A 23 0.92 -7.32 9.86
CA GLY A 23 0.09 -6.22 10.34
C GLY A 23 0.92 -5.00 10.73
N TRP A 24 0.76 -4.55 11.98
CA TRP A 24 1.46 -3.40 12.53
C TRP A 24 2.82 -3.72 13.18
N LYS A 25 3.23 -4.99 13.18
CA LYS A 25 4.61 -5.34 13.54
C LYS A 25 5.57 -4.73 12.52
N ASP A 26 6.81 -4.51 12.91
CA ASP A 26 7.71 -3.63 12.15
C ASP A 26 8.99 -4.30 11.63
N PRO A 27 8.90 -5.46 10.95
CA PRO A 27 10.07 -6.01 10.27
C PRO A 27 10.46 -5.16 9.06
N ASP A 28 11.74 -5.13 8.76
CA ASP A 28 12.29 -4.42 7.61
C ASP A 28 12.29 -5.30 6.36
N LEU A 29 12.79 -4.76 5.25
CA LEU A 29 12.90 -5.44 3.96
C LEU A 29 13.99 -6.51 3.98
N THR A 30 13.79 -7.57 3.19
CA THR A 30 14.86 -8.50 2.83
C THR A 30 15.71 -7.89 1.71
N GLU A 31 16.82 -8.56 1.35
CA GLU A 31 17.61 -8.16 0.17
C GLU A 31 16.76 -8.13 -1.09
N LYS A 32 15.87 -9.12 -1.26
CA LYS A 32 14.92 -9.16 -2.38
C LYS A 32 14.01 -7.95 -2.35
N GLY A 33 13.49 -7.59 -1.18
CA GLY A 33 12.63 -6.41 -1.01
C GLY A 33 13.34 -5.11 -1.37
N VAL A 34 14.61 -4.99 -1.01
CA VAL A 34 15.46 -3.84 -1.39
C VAL A 34 15.59 -3.76 -2.92
N GLU A 35 15.86 -4.89 -3.58
CA GLU A 35 15.98 -4.92 -5.04
C GLU A 35 14.65 -4.60 -5.73
N GLU A 36 13.52 -5.05 -5.17
CA GLU A 36 12.20 -4.72 -5.68
C GLU A 36 11.93 -3.21 -5.61
N ALA A 37 12.31 -2.59 -4.49
CA ALA A 37 12.15 -1.13 -4.31
C ALA A 37 13.06 -0.34 -5.28
N LYS A 38 14.29 -0.77 -5.45
CA LYS A 38 15.23 -0.14 -6.40
C LYS A 38 14.72 -0.26 -7.84
N ARG A 39 14.15 -1.39 -8.19
CA ARG A 39 13.54 -1.61 -9.51
C ARG A 39 12.37 -0.67 -9.75
N ALA A 40 11.53 -0.46 -8.75
CA ALA A 40 10.42 0.49 -8.85
C ALA A 40 10.93 1.90 -9.13
N GLY A 41 11.95 2.35 -8.41
CA GLY A 41 12.57 3.66 -8.65
C GLY A 41 13.14 3.80 -10.06
N LYS A 42 13.80 2.76 -10.54
CA LYS A 42 14.36 2.73 -11.90
C LYS A 42 13.27 2.81 -12.96
N LEU A 43 12.20 2.02 -12.81
CA LEU A 43 11.07 2.03 -13.73
C LEU A 43 10.40 3.40 -13.81
N LEU A 44 10.18 4.03 -12.67
CA LEU A 44 9.56 5.36 -12.62
C LEU A 44 10.45 6.43 -13.22
N LYS A 45 11.76 6.34 -13.02
CA LYS A 45 12.73 7.26 -13.62
C LYS A 45 12.77 7.11 -15.14
N GLU A 46 12.84 5.88 -15.64
CA GLU A 46 12.88 5.60 -17.08
C GLU A 46 11.59 6.04 -17.77
N ALA A 47 10.45 5.99 -17.07
CA ALA A 47 9.18 6.48 -17.59
C ALA A 47 9.06 8.01 -17.54
N GLY A 48 10.05 8.71 -16.99
CA GLY A 48 10.07 10.16 -16.93
C GLY A 48 9.23 10.77 -15.82
N HIS A 49 8.85 10.00 -14.81
CA HIS A 49 8.03 10.50 -13.72
C HIS A 49 8.86 11.32 -12.72
N HIS A 50 8.28 12.43 -12.30
CA HIS A 50 8.83 13.31 -11.28
C HIS A 50 7.72 13.68 -10.31
N PHE A 51 7.99 13.59 -9.02
CA PHE A 51 6.96 13.76 -7.99
C PHE A 51 7.11 15.09 -7.24
N ASP A 52 6.01 15.63 -6.77
CA ASP A 52 5.96 16.88 -6.00
C ASP A 52 5.86 16.61 -4.50
N ILE A 53 5.29 15.48 -4.11
CA ILE A 53 5.13 15.07 -2.71
C ILE A 53 4.97 13.56 -2.63
N ALA A 54 5.42 12.98 -1.52
CA ALA A 54 5.27 11.55 -1.24
C ALA A 54 4.62 11.30 0.12
N TYR A 55 3.90 10.19 0.21
CA TYR A 55 3.25 9.73 1.42
C TYR A 55 3.64 8.29 1.73
N THR A 56 3.76 7.97 3.00
CA THR A 56 4.02 6.60 3.44
C THR A 56 3.42 6.36 4.83
N SER A 57 3.47 5.11 5.28
CA SER A 57 2.97 4.73 6.59
C SER A 57 4.02 4.98 7.69
N ASP A 58 3.64 4.61 8.90
CA ASP A 58 4.50 4.69 10.07
C ASP A 58 5.30 3.39 10.29
N LEU A 59 5.35 2.52 9.27
CA LEU A 59 6.05 1.23 9.31
C LEU A 59 7.33 1.26 8.47
N THR A 60 8.41 0.70 9.01
CA THR A 60 9.76 0.76 8.45
C THR A 60 9.85 0.23 7.03
N ARG A 61 9.22 -0.90 6.72
CA ARG A 61 9.30 -1.52 5.39
C ARG A 61 8.76 -0.62 4.28
N ALA A 62 7.72 0.15 4.57
CA ALA A 62 7.17 1.10 3.59
C ALA A 62 8.05 2.34 3.45
N GLN A 63 8.54 2.87 4.57
CA GLN A 63 9.45 4.01 4.58
C GLN A 63 10.76 3.70 3.86
N HIS A 64 11.31 2.51 4.09
CA HIS A 64 12.54 2.04 3.44
C HIS A 64 12.33 1.89 1.93
N THR A 65 11.21 1.28 1.52
CA THR A 65 10.85 1.19 0.10
C THR A 65 10.79 2.56 -0.55
N LEU A 66 10.12 3.52 0.07
CA LEU A 66 10.01 4.88 -0.45
C LEU A 66 11.38 5.54 -0.58
N ARG A 67 12.21 5.42 0.45
CA ARG A 67 13.56 6.02 0.43
C ARG A 67 14.38 5.50 -0.75
N LEU A 68 14.32 4.20 -1.02
CA LEU A 68 15.03 3.60 -2.15
C LEU A 68 14.47 4.04 -3.50
N ILE A 69 13.15 4.18 -3.61
CA ILE A 69 12.50 4.70 -4.82
C ILE A 69 12.97 6.14 -5.08
N LEU A 70 12.92 6.99 -4.06
CA LEU A 70 13.31 8.40 -4.19
C LEU A 70 14.79 8.54 -4.54
N ALA A 71 15.67 7.71 -3.98
CA ALA A 71 17.08 7.70 -4.34
C ALA A 71 17.26 7.35 -5.83
N GLY A 72 16.52 6.33 -6.32
CA GLY A 72 16.55 5.94 -7.73
C GLY A 72 16.03 7.01 -8.67
N LEU A 73 15.10 7.84 -8.20
CA LEU A 73 14.54 8.97 -8.95
C LEU A 73 15.41 10.22 -8.91
N GLY A 74 16.44 10.26 -8.06
CA GLY A 74 17.20 11.48 -7.81
C GLY A 74 16.41 12.51 -7.00
N GLN A 75 15.43 12.08 -6.23
CA GLN A 75 14.55 12.94 -5.45
C GLN A 75 14.59 12.63 -3.94
N SER A 76 15.76 12.30 -3.41
CA SER A 76 15.93 11.95 -1.98
C SER A 76 15.45 13.05 -1.02
N ASP A 77 15.41 14.30 -1.46
CA ASP A 77 14.98 15.43 -0.62
C ASP A 77 13.50 15.77 -0.78
N LEU A 78 12.74 14.94 -1.50
CA LEU A 78 11.31 15.20 -1.70
C LEU A 78 10.55 15.22 -0.38
N GLU A 79 9.65 16.20 -0.22
CA GLU A 79 8.77 16.27 0.94
C GLU A 79 8.01 14.95 1.10
N THR A 80 8.17 14.32 2.24
CA THR A 80 7.55 13.03 2.54
C THR A 80 6.78 13.12 3.86
N ILE A 81 5.51 12.72 3.81
CA ILE A 81 4.63 12.72 4.96
C ILE A 81 4.36 11.29 5.40
N ARG A 82 4.62 10.99 6.67
CA ARG A 82 4.35 9.69 7.31
C ARG A 82 3.08 9.79 8.12
N ASP A 83 2.21 8.80 7.99
CA ASP A 83 0.99 8.75 8.79
C ASP A 83 0.57 7.30 9.03
N GLN A 84 0.25 6.98 10.29
CA GLN A 84 -0.19 5.62 10.66
C GLN A 84 -1.49 5.21 9.99
N ARG A 85 -2.29 6.16 9.51
CA ARG A 85 -3.52 5.86 8.79
C ARG A 85 -3.26 5.13 7.47
N LEU A 86 -2.03 5.16 6.95
CA LEU A 86 -1.61 4.37 5.79
C LEU A 86 -0.97 3.04 6.17
N ASN A 87 -0.91 2.68 7.45
CA ASN A 87 -0.38 1.40 7.91
C ASN A 87 -1.15 0.23 7.31
N GLU A 88 -0.51 -0.93 7.31
CA GLU A 88 -1.15 -2.18 6.92
C GLU A 88 -2.34 -2.48 7.83
N ARG A 89 -3.24 -3.32 7.33
CA ARG A 89 -4.31 -3.93 8.11
C ARG A 89 -3.72 -4.55 9.37
N ASP A 90 -4.33 -4.26 10.52
CA ASP A 90 -3.92 -4.87 11.79
C ASP A 90 -4.50 -6.28 11.86
N TYR A 91 -3.64 -7.27 11.98
CA TYR A 91 -4.05 -8.67 12.08
C TYR A 91 -4.35 -9.12 13.53
N GLY A 92 -4.24 -8.22 14.51
CA GLY A 92 -4.60 -8.51 15.91
C GLY A 92 -3.84 -9.71 16.45
N ASP A 93 -4.58 -10.68 16.97
CA ASP A 93 -4.02 -11.89 17.59
C ASP A 93 -3.26 -12.80 16.61
N LEU A 94 -3.44 -12.63 15.30
CA LEU A 94 -2.69 -13.39 14.29
C LEU A 94 -1.30 -12.82 14.08
N SER A 95 -1.04 -11.57 14.47
CA SER A 95 0.24 -10.91 14.23
C SER A 95 1.41 -11.68 14.84
N GLY A 96 2.43 -11.98 14.04
CA GLY A 96 3.59 -12.75 14.47
C GLY A 96 3.42 -14.27 14.35
N LEU A 97 2.24 -14.76 14.04
CA LEU A 97 2.00 -16.19 13.87
C LEU A 97 2.34 -16.63 12.45
N ASN A 98 2.89 -17.83 12.33
CA ASN A 98 3.06 -18.47 11.04
C ASN A 98 1.67 -18.80 10.46
N LYS A 99 1.49 -18.56 9.16
CA LYS A 99 0.18 -18.73 8.51
C LYS A 99 -0.27 -20.19 8.53
N ASP A 100 0.67 -21.13 8.40
CA ASP A 100 0.35 -22.57 8.45
C ASP A 100 -0.03 -22.98 9.88
N ASP A 101 0.63 -22.45 10.89
CA ASP A 101 0.30 -22.70 12.30
C ASP A 101 -1.07 -22.12 12.65
N ALA A 102 -1.40 -20.95 12.11
CA ALA A 102 -2.73 -20.37 12.30
C ALA A 102 -3.82 -21.26 11.70
N ARG A 103 -3.60 -21.83 10.51
CA ARG A 103 -4.53 -22.75 9.88
C ARG A 103 -4.74 -24.02 10.73
N LYS A 104 -3.69 -24.51 11.37
CA LYS A 104 -3.78 -25.66 12.28
C LYS A 104 -4.58 -25.33 13.53
N ARG A 105 -4.41 -24.10 14.05
CA ARG A 105 -5.07 -23.66 15.30
C ARG A 105 -6.56 -23.36 15.13
N TRP A 106 -6.94 -22.63 14.06
CA TRP A 106 -8.30 -22.15 13.85
C TRP A 106 -9.03 -22.82 12.69
N GLY A 107 -8.35 -23.64 11.90
CA GLY A 107 -8.87 -24.25 10.69
C GLY A 107 -8.60 -23.42 9.46
N GLU A 108 -8.45 -24.12 8.34
CA GLU A 108 -8.11 -23.48 7.06
C GLU A 108 -9.22 -22.54 6.58
N ASP A 109 -10.49 -22.95 6.72
CA ASP A 109 -11.62 -22.13 6.29
C ASP A 109 -11.73 -20.84 7.09
N GLN A 110 -11.55 -20.90 8.40
CA GLN A 110 -11.63 -19.71 9.25
C GLN A 110 -10.52 -18.73 8.95
N VAL A 111 -9.30 -19.20 8.76
CA VAL A 111 -8.15 -18.33 8.41
C VAL A 111 -8.37 -17.73 7.04
N HIS A 112 -8.90 -18.50 6.07
CA HIS A 112 -9.22 -17.99 4.75
C HIS A 112 -10.26 -16.87 4.82
N ILE A 113 -11.31 -17.03 5.63
CA ILE A 113 -12.32 -16.00 5.86
C ILE A 113 -11.68 -14.72 6.40
N TRP A 114 -10.84 -14.81 7.42
CA TRP A 114 -10.15 -13.64 7.96
C TRP A 114 -9.25 -12.93 6.93
N ARG A 115 -8.60 -13.69 6.08
CA ARG A 115 -7.67 -13.13 5.09
C ARG A 115 -8.36 -12.59 3.83
N ARG A 116 -9.47 -13.18 3.43
CA ARG A 116 -10.08 -12.96 2.10
C ARG A 116 -11.52 -12.47 2.13
N SER A 117 -12.11 -12.24 3.29
CA SER A 117 -13.39 -11.54 3.37
C SER A 117 -13.14 -10.04 3.51
N TYR A 118 -14.12 -9.24 3.08
CA TYR A 118 -14.00 -7.79 3.17
C TYR A 118 -14.24 -7.27 4.60
N ASP A 119 -15.21 -7.83 5.31
CA ASP A 119 -15.76 -7.25 6.53
C ASP A 119 -15.66 -8.13 7.80
N ILE A 120 -14.98 -9.26 7.74
CA ILE A 120 -14.82 -10.14 8.91
C ILE A 120 -13.39 -10.02 9.46
N PRO A 121 -13.22 -9.38 10.65
CA PRO A 121 -11.89 -9.19 11.22
C PRO A 121 -11.38 -10.44 11.94
N PRO A 122 -10.05 -10.64 12.01
CA PRO A 122 -9.47 -11.60 12.94
C PRO A 122 -9.63 -11.11 14.38
N PRO A 123 -9.50 -11.98 15.39
CA PRO A 123 -9.59 -11.57 16.79
C PRO A 123 -8.63 -10.42 17.13
N GLY A 124 -9.18 -9.35 17.70
CA GLY A 124 -8.40 -8.17 18.09
C GLY A 124 -7.85 -7.34 16.94
N GLY A 125 -8.21 -7.64 15.69
CA GLY A 125 -7.66 -6.97 14.51
C GLY A 125 -8.70 -6.27 13.65
N GLU A 126 -8.30 -5.89 12.45
CA GLU A 126 -9.11 -5.19 11.46
C GLU A 126 -9.54 -6.11 10.33
N SER A 127 -10.76 -5.89 9.82
CA SER A 127 -11.14 -6.32 8.47
C SER A 127 -10.58 -5.32 7.46
N LEU A 128 -10.66 -5.65 6.17
CA LEU A 128 -10.31 -4.67 5.13
C LEU A 128 -11.24 -3.45 5.20
N LYS A 129 -12.52 -3.66 5.52
CA LYS A 129 -13.48 -2.58 5.74
C LYS A 129 -13.03 -1.64 6.86
N ASP A 130 -12.53 -2.18 7.96
CA ASP A 130 -12.00 -1.38 9.08
C ASP A 130 -10.76 -0.60 8.66
N THR A 131 -9.86 -1.22 7.91
CA THR A 131 -8.68 -0.55 7.35
C THR A 131 -9.12 0.61 6.45
N ALA A 132 -10.07 0.38 5.56
CA ALA A 132 -10.61 1.42 4.68
C ALA A 132 -11.23 2.58 5.46
N ALA A 133 -11.89 2.29 6.59
CA ALA A 133 -12.52 3.32 7.41
C ALA A 133 -11.53 4.35 7.98
N ARG A 134 -10.25 4.01 8.11
CA ARG A 134 -9.22 4.95 8.53
C ARG A 134 -8.38 5.50 7.37
N VAL A 135 -8.19 4.72 6.33
CA VAL A 135 -7.39 5.12 5.16
C VAL A 135 -8.11 6.15 4.30
N LEU A 136 -9.39 5.89 3.98
CA LEU A 136 -10.13 6.71 3.02
C LEU A 136 -10.40 8.14 3.49
N PRO A 137 -10.80 8.41 4.75
CA PRO A 137 -10.92 9.79 5.21
C PRO A 137 -9.59 10.56 5.16
N TYR A 138 -8.49 9.90 5.45
CA TYR A 138 -7.16 10.50 5.34
C TYR A 138 -6.84 10.84 3.88
N PHE A 139 -7.07 9.90 2.98
CA PHE A 139 -6.86 10.11 1.55
C PHE A 139 -7.68 11.30 1.04
N ASP A 140 -8.95 11.36 1.38
CA ASP A 140 -9.87 12.42 0.91
C ASP A 140 -9.50 13.80 1.46
N ARG A 141 -9.04 13.87 2.71
CA ARG A 141 -8.73 15.14 3.37
C ARG A 141 -7.32 15.65 3.12
N VAL A 142 -6.36 14.76 2.90
CA VAL A 142 -4.94 15.12 2.85
C VAL A 142 -4.35 14.94 1.46
N ILE A 143 -4.58 13.81 0.81
CA ILE A 143 -3.94 13.48 -0.46
C ILE A 143 -4.71 14.03 -1.67
N ILE A 144 -6.02 13.86 -1.69
CA ILE A 144 -6.86 14.37 -2.79
C ILE A 144 -6.68 15.89 -3.01
N PRO A 145 -6.62 16.73 -1.97
CA PRO A 145 -6.37 18.16 -2.18
C PRO A 145 -5.06 18.46 -2.90
N GLU A 146 -4.01 17.68 -2.64
CA GLU A 146 -2.73 17.83 -3.34
C GLU A 146 -2.85 17.47 -4.82
N LEU A 147 -3.59 16.41 -5.13
CA LEU A 147 -3.88 16.03 -6.52
C LEU A 147 -4.71 17.10 -7.22
N LYS A 148 -5.71 17.65 -6.54
CA LYS A 148 -6.55 18.74 -7.09
C LYS A 148 -5.76 20.01 -7.32
N ALA A 149 -4.71 20.25 -6.53
CA ALA A 149 -3.80 21.38 -6.70
C ALA A 149 -2.84 21.16 -7.88
N GLY A 150 -2.90 20.02 -8.55
CA GLY A 150 -2.08 19.73 -9.72
C GLY A 150 -0.76 19.04 -9.43
N LYS A 151 -0.57 18.53 -8.23
CA LYS A 151 0.66 17.83 -7.85
C LYS A 151 0.66 16.38 -8.32
N THR A 152 1.86 15.89 -8.62
CA THR A 152 2.10 14.47 -8.89
C THR A 152 2.51 13.81 -7.57
N VAL A 153 1.76 12.80 -7.15
CA VAL A 153 1.85 12.22 -5.80
C VAL A 153 2.31 10.76 -5.86
N LEU A 154 3.25 10.42 -4.99
CA LEU A 154 3.72 9.05 -4.79
C LEU A 154 3.29 8.55 -3.41
N VAL A 155 2.70 7.35 -3.35
CA VAL A 155 2.32 6.69 -2.10
C VAL A 155 2.99 5.33 -2.03
N ALA A 156 3.85 5.13 -1.03
CA ALA A 156 4.43 3.83 -0.74
C ALA A 156 3.83 3.30 0.56
N ALA A 157 3.09 2.20 0.47
CA ALA A 157 2.34 1.67 1.60
C ALA A 157 2.21 0.14 1.52
N HIS A 158 1.06 -0.38 1.90
CA HIS A 158 0.87 -1.81 2.15
C HIS A 158 -0.28 -2.40 1.32
N GLY A 159 -0.31 -3.73 1.22
CA GLY A 159 -1.31 -4.41 0.41
C GLY A 159 -2.73 -3.97 0.72
N ASN A 160 -3.13 -3.97 1.99
CA ASN A 160 -4.52 -3.66 2.34
C ASN A 160 -4.81 -2.15 2.42
N SER A 161 -3.88 -1.32 2.87
CA SER A 161 -4.09 0.13 2.81
C SER A 161 -4.19 0.61 1.36
N LEU A 162 -3.38 0.07 0.46
CA LEU A 162 -3.48 0.38 -0.97
C LEU A 162 -4.75 -0.18 -1.60
N ARG A 163 -5.20 -1.38 -1.19
CA ARG A 163 -6.50 -1.91 -1.66
C ARG A 163 -7.63 -0.96 -1.31
N ALA A 164 -7.62 -0.37 -0.13
CA ALA A 164 -8.64 0.62 0.24
C ALA A 164 -8.67 1.80 -0.75
N LEU A 165 -7.50 2.32 -1.11
CA LEU A 165 -7.38 3.40 -2.11
C LEU A 165 -7.88 2.95 -3.48
N ILE A 166 -7.44 1.78 -3.94
CA ILE A 166 -7.79 1.24 -5.26
C ILE A 166 -9.30 1.00 -5.36
N MET A 167 -9.92 0.50 -4.29
CA MET A 167 -11.36 0.29 -4.24
C MET A 167 -12.11 1.59 -4.52
N GLN A 168 -11.71 2.69 -3.89
CA GLN A 168 -12.33 3.98 -4.13
C GLN A 168 -12.00 4.54 -5.52
N LEU A 169 -10.73 4.46 -5.93
CA LEU A 169 -10.28 5.02 -7.20
C LEU A 169 -10.92 4.34 -8.42
N GLU A 170 -11.14 3.03 -8.34
CA GLU A 170 -11.71 2.24 -9.44
C GLU A 170 -13.18 1.88 -9.24
N GLY A 171 -13.80 2.29 -8.14
CA GLY A 171 -15.20 2.00 -7.88
C GLY A 171 -15.50 0.52 -7.67
N LEU A 172 -14.59 -0.22 -7.02
CA LEU A 172 -14.72 -1.66 -6.83
C LEU A 172 -15.55 -1.99 -5.59
N THR A 173 -16.24 -3.14 -5.64
CA THR A 173 -16.92 -3.70 -4.47
C THR A 173 -15.91 -4.32 -3.50
N GLY A 174 -16.35 -4.61 -2.27
CA GLY A 174 -15.52 -5.32 -1.28
C GLY A 174 -15.08 -6.69 -1.80
N GLU A 175 -15.97 -7.42 -2.47
CA GLU A 175 -15.65 -8.72 -3.07
C GLU A 175 -14.59 -8.60 -4.17
N GLN A 176 -14.71 -7.60 -5.03
CA GLN A 176 -13.75 -7.37 -6.10
C GLN A 176 -12.37 -6.99 -5.57
N ILE A 177 -12.31 -6.14 -4.54
CA ILE A 177 -11.01 -5.66 -4.04
C ILE A 177 -10.24 -6.74 -3.29
N VAL A 178 -10.90 -7.63 -2.55
CA VAL A 178 -10.19 -8.71 -1.84
C VAL A 178 -9.53 -9.70 -2.80
N ALA A 179 -10.04 -9.80 -4.03
CA ALA A 179 -9.45 -10.65 -5.07
C ALA A 179 -8.29 -9.97 -5.82
N ARG A 180 -8.10 -8.65 -5.64
CA ARG A 180 -7.07 -7.89 -6.36
C ARG A 180 -5.69 -8.17 -5.76
N GLU A 181 -4.79 -8.71 -6.60
CA GLU A 181 -3.39 -8.94 -6.21
C GLU A 181 -2.54 -7.70 -6.47
N LEU A 182 -1.66 -7.38 -5.51
CA LEU A 182 -0.71 -6.27 -5.64
C LEU A 182 0.71 -6.81 -5.55
N GLY A 183 1.49 -6.61 -6.59
CA GLY A 183 2.89 -7.03 -6.62
C GLY A 183 3.77 -6.14 -5.74
N ALA A 184 4.71 -6.75 -5.01
CA ALA A 184 5.68 -6.01 -4.22
C ALA A 184 6.57 -5.16 -5.15
N GLY A 185 6.68 -3.86 -4.87
CA GLY A 185 7.49 -2.95 -5.67
C GLY A 185 6.97 -2.70 -7.08
N ALA A 186 5.73 -3.10 -7.40
CA ALA A 186 5.14 -2.87 -8.73
C ALA A 186 4.32 -1.58 -8.72
N PRO A 187 4.75 -0.52 -9.43
CA PRO A 187 4.01 0.74 -9.45
C PRO A 187 2.63 0.58 -10.09
N ILE A 188 1.63 1.20 -9.46
CA ILE A 188 0.26 1.29 -9.98
C ILE A 188 0.00 2.76 -10.24
N ILE A 189 -0.29 3.11 -11.48
CA ILE A 189 -0.32 4.50 -11.92
C ILE A 189 -1.73 4.91 -12.31
N TYR A 190 -2.18 6.05 -11.79
CA TYR A 190 -3.45 6.67 -12.15
C TYR A 190 -3.21 8.07 -12.69
N ARG A 191 -3.92 8.41 -13.77
CA ARG A 191 -4.07 9.79 -14.20
C ARG A 191 -5.25 10.37 -13.42
N PHE A 192 -5.02 11.48 -12.75
CA PHE A 192 -6.04 12.16 -11.97
C PHE A 192 -6.52 13.43 -12.71
N ASP A 193 -7.83 13.57 -12.85
CA ASP A 193 -8.45 14.76 -13.40
C ASP A 193 -8.88 15.68 -12.26
N PRO A 194 -8.23 16.84 -12.06
CA PRO A 194 -8.56 17.74 -10.95
C PRO A 194 -9.99 18.31 -11.06
N ALA A 195 -10.52 18.46 -12.27
CA ALA A 195 -11.82 19.05 -12.49
C ALA A 195 -12.96 18.12 -12.07
N SER A 196 -12.88 16.83 -12.44
CA SER A 196 -13.90 15.83 -12.12
C SER A 196 -13.61 15.04 -10.85
N GLY A 197 -12.34 15.03 -10.38
CA GLY A 197 -11.91 14.18 -9.29
C GLY A 197 -11.78 12.70 -9.69
N LYS A 198 -11.84 12.39 -10.99
CA LYS A 198 -11.79 11.03 -11.49
C LYS A 198 -10.36 10.58 -11.72
N ALA A 199 -10.07 9.36 -11.30
CA ALA A 199 -8.78 8.69 -11.54
C ALA A 199 -8.97 7.61 -12.61
N THR A 200 -8.02 7.54 -13.55
CA THR A 200 -8.03 6.55 -14.63
C THR A 200 -6.73 5.76 -14.60
N PRO A 201 -6.78 4.41 -14.54
CA PRO A 201 -5.56 3.59 -14.58
C PRO A 201 -4.78 3.84 -15.87
N VAL A 202 -3.44 3.85 -15.73
CA VAL A 202 -2.52 4.05 -16.84
C VAL A 202 -1.54 2.89 -16.86
N ALA A 203 -1.19 2.40 -18.04
CA ALA A 203 -0.15 1.38 -18.16
C ALA A 203 1.20 1.98 -17.74
N ALA A 204 1.94 1.20 -16.97
CA ALA A 204 3.26 1.59 -16.48
C ALA A 204 4.28 1.71 -17.61
#